data_2dddf24574233123c25c028382bf5513
#
_entry.id   2dddf24574233123c25c028382bf5513
#
_cell.length_a   1.000
_cell.length_b   1.000
_cell.length_c   1.000
_cell.angle_alpha   90.00
_cell.angle_beta   90.00
_cell.angle_gamma   90.00
#
_symmetry.space_group_name_H-M   'P 1'
#
loop_
_entity.id
_entity.type
_entity.pdbx_description
1 polymer ?
#
loop_
_entity_poly.entity_id
_entity_poly.type
_entity_poly.pdbx_seq_one_letter_code
_entity_poly.pdbx_strand_id
1 'polypeptide(L)'
;MKMGLALLIALVAAPVAGAHSRDFPILRSTRAVRIRYRAHDGRLRPAWLLLPVGYDGRPIPLVISPHGRGVDAQSNARLWGDLPGEGGFAVINPAGEGRRLGYYSWGARGQIADLARMPAIAAAHGVNVDTRRIYAIGGSMGGQETLLLLAEHPHLLAGAAAFDPATDMRRRYYDFASLRDGRLLQRLARREIGGTPASDPLAYEVRSPDHYIEQIANADVPLQLYWSTRDRVITDQRAETGLLAIDVRRDDPDARLWDFTGEWQHTAEMRASRRLPRALERFGLLPWRDVPGRDFRRVPVTSV
;
A
#
# COMPACT_ATOMS: atom_id res chain seq x y z
N MET A 1 -21.37 -27.09 49.86
CA MET A 1 -21.49 -25.72 49.34
C MET A 1 -20.11 -25.09 49.37
N LYS A 2 -19.45 -24.99 48.22
CA LYS A 2 -18.19 -24.24 48.07
C LYS A 2 -18.43 -23.21 46.98
N MET A 3 -18.55 -21.95 47.38
CA MET A 3 -18.63 -20.79 46.48
C MET A 3 -17.22 -20.51 45.92
N GLY A 4 -17.06 -20.69 44.63
CA GLY A 4 -15.86 -20.27 43.92
C GLY A 4 -15.96 -18.79 43.53
N LEU A 5 -15.05 -18.00 44.09
CA LEU A 5 -14.87 -16.58 43.78
C LEU A 5 -14.18 -16.43 42.43
N ALA A 6 -14.92 -16.00 41.41
CA ALA A 6 -14.34 -15.66 40.10
C ALA A 6 -13.66 -14.31 40.21
N LEU A 7 -12.34 -14.29 40.09
CA LEU A 7 -11.52 -13.08 40.05
C LEU A 7 -11.58 -12.48 38.63
N LEU A 8 -12.35 -11.41 38.46
CA LEU A 8 -12.33 -10.60 37.22
C LEU A 8 -11.02 -9.80 37.19
N ILE A 9 -10.08 -10.21 36.36
CA ILE A 9 -8.89 -9.41 36.07
C ILE A 9 -9.28 -8.41 35.00
N ALA A 10 -9.56 -7.16 35.40
CA ALA A 10 -9.66 -6.05 34.49
C ALA A 10 -8.27 -5.72 33.95
N LEU A 11 -8.03 -6.04 32.67
CA LEU A 11 -6.83 -5.59 31.97
C LEU A 11 -6.99 -4.08 31.75
N VAL A 12 -6.40 -3.27 32.61
CA VAL A 12 -6.20 -1.86 32.38
C VAL A 12 -5.10 -1.74 31.32
N ALA A 13 -5.50 -1.38 30.10
CA ALA A 13 -4.55 -1.05 29.05
C ALA A 13 -3.72 0.16 29.48
N ALA A 14 -2.45 -0.06 29.80
CA ALA A 14 -1.53 1.04 30.07
C ALA A 14 -1.40 1.95 28.83
N PRO A 15 -1.41 3.28 29.00
CA PRO A 15 -1.20 4.18 27.87
C PRO A 15 0.18 3.91 27.29
N VAL A 16 0.24 3.64 25.96
CA VAL A 16 1.48 3.49 25.21
C VAL A 16 2.23 4.82 25.30
N ALA A 17 3.25 4.91 26.16
CA ALA A 17 4.17 6.02 26.22
C ALA A 17 4.96 6.05 24.90
N GLY A 18 4.51 6.86 23.94
CA GLY A 18 5.14 7.01 22.64
C GLY A 18 6.50 7.68 22.80
N ALA A 19 7.57 6.97 22.54
CA ALA A 19 8.85 7.59 22.25
C ALA A 19 8.67 8.44 20.99
N HIS A 20 8.67 9.77 21.13
CA HIS A 20 8.75 10.69 20.00
C HIS A 20 10.09 10.42 19.30
N SER A 21 10.07 9.72 18.19
CA SER A 21 11.26 9.52 17.37
C SER A 21 11.70 10.86 16.81
N ARG A 22 12.94 11.28 17.12
CA ARG A 22 13.58 12.50 16.60
C ARG A 22 13.73 12.51 15.07
N ASP A 23 13.34 11.43 14.40
CA ASP A 23 13.53 11.16 12.98
C ASP A 23 12.35 11.54 12.09
N PHE A 24 11.22 11.95 12.65
CA PHE A 24 10.08 12.46 11.88
C PHE A 24 10.12 13.97 11.76
N PRO A 25 9.72 14.55 10.61
CA PRO A 25 9.47 15.98 10.52
C PRO A 25 8.46 16.38 11.61
N ILE A 26 8.53 17.61 12.08
CA ILE A 26 7.56 18.12 13.06
C ILE A 26 6.18 18.06 12.44
N LEU A 27 5.35 17.13 12.91
CA LEU A 27 3.97 16.97 12.54
C LEU A 27 3.11 17.76 13.54
N ARG A 28 2.10 18.47 13.03
CA ARG A 28 1.24 19.34 13.85
C ARG A 28 -0.02 18.62 14.32
N SER A 29 -0.60 17.82 13.44
CA SER A 29 -1.88 17.13 13.67
C SER A 29 -1.78 15.62 13.66
N THR A 30 -0.61 15.05 13.32
CA THR A 30 -0.37 13.61 13.25
C THR A 30 0.67 13.17 14.27
N ARG A 31 0.41 12.06 14.96
CA ARG A 31 1.36 11.37 15.85
C ARG A 31 1.89 10.12 15.15
N ALA A 32 3.20 9.96 15.07
CA ALA A 32 3.85 8.77 14.55
C ALA A 32 4.31 7.85 15.70
N VAL A 33 3.92 6.59 15.67
CA VAL A 33 4.26 5.58 16.68
C VAL A 33 4.92 4.39 15.99
N ARG A 34 6.10 4.01 16.46
CA ARG A 34 6.76 2.78 16.02
C ARG A 34 6.22 1.60 16.82
N ILE A 35 5.69 0.61 16.13
CA ILE A 35 5.18 -0.63 16.70
C ILE A 35 5.98 -1.83 16.20
N ARG A 36 5.75 -3.01 16.76
CA ARG A 36 6.31 -4.28 16.26
C ARG A 36 5.18 -5.28 16.09
N TYR A 37 5.28 -6.09 15.04
CA TYR A 37 4.34 -7.17 14.77
C TYR A 37 5.08 -8.45 14.41
N ARG A 38 4.46 -9.61 14.64
CA ARG A 38 4.96 -10.90 14.18
C ARG A 38 4.50 -11.14 12.76
N ALA A 39 5.45 -11.20 11.82
CA ALA A 39 5.22 -11.44 10.40
C ALA A 39 4.88 -12.93 10.13
N HIS A 40 4.46 -13.24 8.90
CA HIS A 40 4.11 -14.59 8.42
C HIS A 40 5.22 -15.62 8.65
N ASP A 41 6.47 -15.20 8.60
CA ASP A 41 7.65 -16.06 8.83
C ASP A 41 8.04 -16.19 10.34
N GLY A 42 7.20 -15.68 11.24
CA GLY A 42 7.42 -15.68 12.68
C GLY A 42 8.38 -14.61 13.21
N ARG A 43 9.03 -13.84 12.34
CA ARG A 43 9.95 -12.76 12.75
C ARG A 43 9.21 -11.54 13.24
N LEU A 44 9.81 -10.84 14.21
CA LEU A 44 9.32 -9.55 14.66
C LEU A 44 9.80 -8.45 13.72
N ARG A 45 8.86 -7.74 13.10
CA ARG A 45 9.11 -6.62 12.21
C ARG A 45 8.55 -5.32 12.74
N PRO A 46 9.17 -4.17 12.45
CA PRO A 46 8.59 -2.89 12.80
C PRO A 46 7.48 -2.49 11.83
N ALA A 47 6.56 -1.66 12.32
CA ALA A 47 5.68 -0.85 11.49
C ALA A 47 5.59 0.56 12.08
N TRP A 48 5.24 1.53 11.24
CA TRP A 48 4.92 2.89 11.69
C TRP A 48 3.40 3.10 11.60
N LEU A 49 2.82 3.43 12.74
CA LEU A 49 1.42 3.78 12.88
C LEU A 49 1.31 5.28 13.02
N LEU A 50 0.56 5.91 12.10
CA LEU A 50 0.26 7.33 12.10
C LEU A 50 -1.19 7.51 12.59
N LEU A 51 -1.37 8.37 13.58
CA LEU A 51 -2.66 8.63 14.22
C LEU A 51 -2.90 10.13 14.33
N PRO A 52 -4.16 10.59 14.30
CA PRO A 52 -4.48 11.95 14.68
C PRO A 52 -3.95 12.28 16.09
N VAL A 53 -3.43 13.49 16.27
CA VAL A 53 -3.16 14.01 17.62
C VAL A 53 -4.49 14.12 18.37
N GLY A 54 -4.51 13.65 19.63
CA GLY A 54 -5.75 13.62 20.42
C GLY A 54 -6.70 12.49 20.07
N TYR A 55 -6.25 11.47 19.31
CA TYR A 55 -7.07 10.27 19.06
C TYR A 55 -7.57 9.66 20.38
N ASP A 56 -8.89 9.56 20.53
CA ASP A 56 -9.60 9.23 21.75
C ASP A 56 -10.17 7.79 21.82
N GLY A 57 -9.80 6.95 20.85
CA GLY A 57 -10.25 5.56 20.79
C GLY A 57 -11.59 5.34 20.06
N ARG A 58 -12.19 6.37 19.49
CA ARG A 58 -13.37 6.19 18.60
C ARG A 58 -12.98 5.39 17.35
N PRO A 59 -13.94 4.65 16.73
CA PRO A 59 -13.69 3.97 15.47
C PRO A 59 -13.22 4.95 14.38
N ILE A 60 -12.05 4.66 13.76
CA ILE A 60 -11.50 5.49 12.68
C ILE A 60 -11.14 4.64 11.47
N PRO A 61 -11.15 5.23 10.25
CA PRO A 61 -10.67 4.57 9.06
C PRO A 61 -9.19 4.18 9.21
N LEU A 62 -8.79 3.11 8.53
CA LEU A 62 -7.39 2.69 8.45
C LEU A 62 -6.93 2.64 7.00
N VAL A 63 -5.76 3.19 6.72
CA VAL A 63 -5.05 2.99 5.46
C VAL A 63 -3.86 2.07 5.70
N ILE A 64 -3.80 0.96 4.96
CA ILE A 64 -2.65 0.08 4.86
C ILE A 64 -1.75 0.66 3.77
N SER A 65 -0.49 1.00 4.11
CA SER A 65 0.43 1.65 3.17
C SER A 65 1.72 0.86 3.02
N PRO A 66 1.78 -0.12 2.11
CA PRO A 66 2.99 -0.86 1.80
C PRO A 66 4.01 0.05 1.11
N HIS A 67 5.31 -0.20 1.38
CA HIS A 67 6.39 0.63 0.88
C HIS A 67 6.91 0.20 -0.49
N GLY A 68 7.56 1.12 -1.21
CA GLY A 68 8.24 0.84 -2.46
C GLY A 68 9.53 0.01 -2.25
N ARG A 69 10.04 -0.58 -3.33
CA ARG A 69 11.28 -1.35 -3.35
C ARG A 69 12.46 -0.50 -2.85
N GLY A 70 13.22 -1.06 -1.91
CA GLY A 70 14.40 -0.39 -1.33
C GLY A 70 14.07 0.76 -0.39
N VAL A 71 12.82 0.95 -0.03
CA VAL A 71 12.33 1.96 0.93
C VAL A 71 11.96 1.27 2.23
N ASP A 72 12.24 1.89 3.36
CA ASP A 72 11.80 1.40 4.66
C ASP A 72 10.42 1.95 5.08
N ALA A 73 9.81 1.32 6.08
CA ALA A 73 8.51 1.72 6.61
C ALA A 73 8.48 3.17 7.12
N GLN A 74 9.58 3.66 7.68
CA GLN A 74 9.67 5.03 8.20
C GLN A 74 9.68 6.06 7.06
N SER A 75 10.48 5.81 6.03
CA SER A 75 10.53 6.67 4.84
C SER A 75 9.18 6.70 4.12
N ASN A 76 8.49 5.55 4.05
CA ASN A 76 7.13 5.48 3.51
C ASN A 76 6.14 6.29 4.38
N ALA A 77 6.21 6.15 5.71
CA ALA A 77 5.35 6.88 6.62
C ALA A 77 5.51 8.40 6.52
N ARG A 78 6.72 8.90 6.22
CA ARG A 78 6.97 10.35 6.01
C ARG A 78 6.23 10.94 4.82
N LEU A 79 5.84 10.13 3.83
CA LEU A 79 5.08 10.59 2.67
C LEU A 79 3.70 11.15 3.04
N TRP A 80 3.16 10.70 4.17
CA TRP A 80 1.81 11.02 4.64
C TRP A 80 1.71 12.39 5.32
N GLY A 81 2.80 12.90 5.92
CA GLY A 81 2.79 14.17 6.65
C GLY A 81 1.65 14.26 7.67
N ASP A 82 0.92 15.35 7.66
CA ASP A 82 -0.21 15.61 8.56
C ASP A 82 -1.58 15.10 8.05
N LEU A 83 -1.64 14.46 6.89
CA LEU A 83 -2.90 13.97 6.30
C LEU A 83 -3.74 13.09 7.24
N PRO A 84 -3.15 12.15 8.03
CA PRO A 84 -3.92 11.37 9.00
C PRO A 84 -4.64 12.23 10.03
N GLY A 85 -3.96 13.24 10.56
CA GLY A 85 -4.54 14.20 11.50
C GLY A 85 -5.60 15.11 10.87
N GLU A 86 -5.36 15.59 9.63
CA GLU A 86 -6.29 16.43 8.89
C GLU A 86 -7.58 15.69 8.50
N GLY A 87 -7.49 14.41 8.18
CA GLY A 87 -8.61 13.59 7.73
C GLY A 87 -9.26 12.73 8.81
N GLY A 88 -8.66 12.63 10.00
CA GLY A 88 -9.21 11.80 11.08
C GLY A 88 -9.14 10.29 10.79
N PHE A 89 -8.05 9.81 10.16
CA PHE A 89 -7.83 8.40 9.87
C PHE A 89 -6.46 7.93 10.37
N ALA A 90 -6.28 6.61 10.51
CA ALA A 90 -4.99 6.01 10.82
C ALA A 90 -4.28 5.54 9.55
N VAL A 91 -2.94 5.51 9.56
CA VAL A 91 -2.14 4.85 8.52
C VAL A 91 -1.18 3.87 9.17
N ILE A 92 -1.15 2.63 8.69
CA ILE A 92 -0.15 1.64 9.10
C ILE A 92 0.82 1.37 7.95
N ASN A 93 2.12 1.59 8.21
CA ASN A 93 3.21 1.41 7.26
C ASN A 93 4.06 0.23 7.76
N PRO A 94 3.82 -1.02 7.32
CA PRO A 94 4.63 -2.16 7.73
C PRO A 94 6.02 -2.13 7.07
N ALA A 95 7.04 -2.59 7.79
CA ALA A 95 8.31 -2.94 7.18
C ALA A 95 8.16 -4.34 6.57
N GLY A 96 7.55 -4.39 5.42
CA GLY A 96 7.50 -5.58 4.61
C GLY A 96 8.90 -5.96 4.17
N GLU A 97 9.22 -7.24 4.19
CA GLU A 97 10.53 -7.74 3.79
C GLU A 97 10.38 -8.89 2.80
N GLY A 98 11.34 -8.95 1.89
CA GLY A 98 11.49 -10.07 1.02
C GLY A 98 11.93 -11.35 1.76
N ARG A 99 11.98 -12.43 1.05
CA ARG A 99 12.37 -13.74 1.56
C ARG A 99 13.77 -13.75 2.19
N ARG A 100 14.72 -13.01 1.60
CA ARG A 100 16.13 -12.99 2.01
C ARG A 100 16.69 -11.60 2.22
N LEU A 101 16.16 -10.60 1.50
CA LEU A 101 16.63 -9.22 1.52
C LEU A 101 15.54 -8.32 2.05
N GLY A 102 15.84 -7.52 3.04
CA GLY A 102 14.97 -6.47 3.53
C GLY A 102 14.54 -5.53 2.38
N TYR A 103 13.31 -5.03 2.44
CA TYR A 103 12.75 -4.04 1.51
C TYR A 103 12.52 -4.51 0.06
N TYR A 104 12.56 -5.84 -0.20
CA TYR A 104 12.41 -6.43 -1.54
C TYR A 104 11.42 -7.59 -1.54
N SER A 105 10.18 -7.36 -1.13
CA SER A 105 9.15 -8.41 -1.06
C SER A 105 8.67 -8.87 -2.43
N TRP A 106 8.63 -7.96 -3.41
CA TRP A 106 8.21 -8.25 -4.79
C TRP A 106 6.83 -8.95 -4.85
N GLY A 107 5.88 -8.53 -4.03
CA GLY A 107 4.55 -9.12 -4.00
C GLY A 107 4.53 -10.58 -3.51
N ALA A 108 5.44 -10.97 -2.61
CA ALA A 108 5.43 -12.31 -2.03
C ALA A 108 4.13 -12.59 -1.28
N ARG A 109 3.53 -13.77 -1.45
CA ARG A 109 2.25 -14.15 -0.80
C ARG A 109 2.27 -13.95 0.73
N GLY A 110 3.37 -14.26 1.39
CA GLY A 110 3.51 -14.02 2.83
C GLY A 110 3.42 -12.54 3.19
N GLN A 111 3.97 -11.66 2.34
CA GLN A 111 3.83 -10.21 2.49
C GLN A 111 2.37 -9.78 2.31
N ILE A 112 1.64 -10.29 1.32
CA ILE A 112 0.22 -9.98 1.12
C ILE A 112 -0.61 -10.45 2.31
N ALA A 113 -0.34 -11.67 2.83
CA ALA A 113 -0.98 -12.19 4.03
C ALA A 113 -0.70 -11.30 5.27
N ASP A 114 0.52 -10.76 5.41
CA ASP A 114 0.83 -9.81 6.48
C ASP A 114 0.07 -8.49 6.28
N LEU A 115 -0.05 -7.95 5.06
CA LEU A 115 -0.85 -6.75 4.79
C LEU A 115 -2.32 -6.96 5.15
N ALA A 116 -2.90 -8.12 4.85
CA ALA A 116 -4.29 -8.44 5.21
C ALA A 116 -4.51 -8.46 6.73
N ARG A 117 -3.47 -8.71 7.53
CA ARG A 117 -3.53 -8.71 9.00
C ARG A 117 -3.31 -7.33 9.63
N MET A 118 -2.93 -6.30 8.86
CA MET A 118 -2.60 -4.98 9.41
C MET A 118 -3.74 -4.34 10.21
N PRO A 119 -5.04 -4.50 9.88
CA PRO A 119 -6.12 -4.00 10.74
C PRO A 119 -6.13 -4.63 12.13
N ALA A 120 -5.95 -5.95 12.24
CA ALA A 120 -5.87 -6.64 13.51
C ALA A 120 -4.60 -6.25 14.30
N ILE A 121 -3.48 -6.04 13.61
CA ILE A 121 -2.23 -5.56 14.20
C ILE A 121 -2.41 -4.13 14.74
N ALA A 122 -3.03 -3.23 13.97
CA ALA A 122 -3.34 -1.89 14.44
C ALA A 122 -4.26 -1.91 15.69
N ALA A 123 -5.28 -2.76 15.67
CA ALA A 123 -6.19 -2.95 16.80
C ALA A 123 -5.46 -3.46 18.05
N ALA A 124 -4.55 -4.41 17.92
CA ALA A 124 -3.72 -4.90 19.02
C ALA A 124 -2.79 -3.82 19.62
N HIS A 125 -2.57 -2.75 18.88
CA HIS A 125 -1.80 -1.57 19.32
C HIS A 125 -2.69 -0.36 19.69
N GLY A 126 -3.96 -0.58 20.02
CA GLY A 126 -4.86 0.42 20.59
C GLY A 126 -5.60 1.28 19.57
N VAL A 127 -5.65 0.88 18.31
CA VAL A 127 -6.47 1.56 17.29
C VAL A 127 -7.83 0.87 17.19
N ASN A 128 -8.90 1.59 17.46
CA ASN A 128 -10.24 1.11 17.17
C ASN A 128 -10.54 1.30 15.68
N VAL A 129 -10.23 0.27 14.87
CA VAL A 129 -10.38 0.32 13.43
C VAL A 129 -11.85 0.20 13.01
N ASP A 130 -12.36 1.16 12.25
CA ASP A 130 -13.63 0.99 11.54
C ASP A 130 -13.42 -0.02 10.39
N THR A 131 -13.84 -1.26 10.61
CA THR A 131 -13.63 -2.38 9.67
C THR A 131 -14.35 -2.22 8.34
N ARG A 132 -15.30 -1.27 8.23
CA ARG A 132 -15.96 -0.92 6.96
C ARG A 132 -15.21 0.15 6.17
N ARG A 133 -14.16 0.72 6.74
CA ARG A 133 -13.39 1.83 6.16
C ARG A 133 -11.89 1.54 6.19
N ILE A 134 -11.50 0.39 5.63
CA ILE A 134 -10.11 -0.02 5.46
C ILE A 134 -9.72 0.23 4.00
N TYR A 135 -8.61 0.90 3.78
CA TYR A 135 -8.10 1.26 2.46
C TYR A 135 -6.67 0.74 2.30
N ALA A 136 -6.24 0.51 1.06
CA ALA A 136 -4.85 0.22 0.74
C ALA A 136 -4.32 1.25 -0.25
N ILE A 137 -3.17 1.90 0.06
CA ILE A 137 -2.57 2.92 -0.80
C ILE A 137 -1.05 2.73 -0.83
N GLY A 138 -0.50 2.45 -2.01
CA GLY A 138 0.92 2.21 -2.17
C GLY A 138 1.48 2.71 -3.49
N GLY A 139 2.81 2.86 -3.57
CA GLY A 139 3.51 3.26 -4.77
C GLY A 139 4.58 2.24 -5.19
N SER A 140 4.82 2.09 -6.51
CA SER A 140 5.83 1.15 -7.03
C SER A 140 5.54 -0.30 -6.61
N MET A 141 6.49 -0.97 -5.97
CA MET A 141 6.28 -2.28 -5.33
C MET A 141 5.13 -2.25 -4.32
N GLY A 142 4.96 -1.15 -3.54
CA GLY A 142 3.81 -1.00 -2.64
C GLY A 142 2.49 -0.85 -3.40
N GLY A 143 2.50 -0.28 -4.60
CA GLY A 143 1.34 -0.25 -5.51
C GLY A 143 1.01 -1.64 -6.05
N GLN A 144 2.02 -2.43 -6.45
CA GLN A 144 1.88 -3.84 -6.79
C GLN A 144 1.21 -4.63 -5.63
N GLU A 145 1.73 -4.47 -4.41
CA GLU A 145 1.20 -5.15 -3.22
C GLU A 145 -0.23 -4.69 -2.86
N THR A 146 -0.56 -3.43 -3.12
CA THR A 146 -1.93 -2.90 -2.99
C THR A 146 -2.90 -3.61 -3.95
N LEU A 147 -2.49 -3.81 -5.21
CA LEU A 147 -3.30 -4.51 -6.22
C LEU A 147 -3.43 -6.00 -5.91
N LEU A 148 -2.36 -6.66 -5.45
CA LEU A 148 -2.41 -8.05 -5.02
C LEU A 148 -3.28 -8.24 -3.77
N LEU A 149 -3.22 -7.30 -2.82
CA LEU A 149 -4.09 -7.31 -1.64
C LEU A 149 -5.57 -7.16 -2.04
N LEU A 150 -5.87 -6.29 -3.01
CA LEU A 150 -7.21 -6.15 -3.57
C LEU A 150 -7.69 -7.45 -4.22
N ALA A 151 -6.84 -8.08 -5.02
CA ALA A 151 -7.18 -9.32 -5.72
C ALA A 151 -7.43 -10.52 -4.76
N GLU A 152 -6.56 -10.66 -3.74
CA GLU A 152 -6.62 -11.80 -2.82
C GLU A 152 -7.60 -11.58 -1.64
N HIS A 153 -7.87 -10.31 -1.27
CA HIS A 153 -8.68 -9.95 -0.10
C HIS A 153 -9.66 -8.79 -0.38
N PRO A 154 -10.52 -8.87 -1.44
CA PRO A 154 -11.40 -7.77 -1.82
C PRO A 154 -12.33 -7.33 -0.69
N HIS A 155 -12.87 -8.27 0.08
CA HIS A 155 -13.80 -7.98 1.18
C HIS A 155 -13.17 -7.22 2.38
N LEU A 156 -11.83 -7.12 2.41
CA LEU A 156 -11.13 -6.35 3.42
C LEU A 156 -11.21 -4.84 3.13
N LEU A 157 -11.29 -4.44 1.84
CA LEU A 157 -11.01 -3.09 1.41
C LEU A 157 -12.28 -2.31 1.04
N ALA A 158 -12.38 -1.09 1.54
CA ALA A 158 -13.35 -0.09 1.11
C ALA A 158 -12.84 0.74 -0.09
N GLY A 159 -11.56 0.62 -0.44
CA GLY A 159 -10.95 1.27 -1.59
C GLY A 159 -9.46 1.00 -1.69
N ALA A 160 -8.92 1.05 -2.90
CA ALA A 160 -7.49 0.86 -3.19
C ALA A 160 -6.96 1.94 -4.14
N ALA A 161 -5.71 2.40 -3.92
CA ALA A 161 -5.04 3.33 -4.82
C ALA A 161 -3.57 2.92 -5.04
N ALA A 162 -3.17 2.78 -6.30
CA ALA A 162 -1.82 2.42 -6.68
C ALA A 162 -1.17 3.53 -7.51
N PHE A 163 0.04 3.96 -7.08
CA PHE A 163 0.82 5.00 -7.75
C PHE A 163 2.02 4.37 -8.44
N ASP A 164 2.10 4.50 -9.77
CA ASP A 164 3.16 3.92 -10.60
C ASP A 164 3.47 2.46 -10.22
N PRO A 165 2.46 1.56 -10.12
CA PRO A 165 2.66 0.19 -9.69
C PRO A 165 3.45 -0.62 -10.71
N ALA A 166 4.14 -1.67 -10.27
CA ALA A 166 4.58 -2.76 -11.14
C ALA A 166 3.42 -3.75 -11.28
N THR A 167 2.97 -4.02 -12.50
CA THR A 167 1.81 -4.88 -12.77
C THR A 167 2.18 -6.22 -13.41
N ASP A 168 3.27 -6.29 -14.17
CA ASP A 168 3.84 -7.52 -14.74
C ASP A 168 5.27 -7.73 -14.24
N MET A 169 5.47 -8.68 -13.33
CA MET A 169 6.79 -8.98 -12.77
C MET A 169 7.71 -9.71 -13.75
N ARG A 170 7.19 -10.40 -14.77
CA ARG A 170 8.00 -11.03 -15.82
C ARG A 170 8.58 -9.94 -16.72
N ARG A 171 7.74 -9.05 -17.22
CA ARG A 171 8.17 -7.88 -17.99
C ARG A 171 9.17 -7.05 -17.19
N ARG A 172 8.83 -6.75 -15.94
CA ARG A 172 9.67 -5.97 -15.02
C ARG A 172 11.07 -6.54 -14.85
N TYR A 173 11.21 -7.85 -14.78
CA TYR A 173 12.53 -8.52 -14.72
C TYR A 173 13.38 -8.25 -15.97
N TYR A 174 12.79 -8.28 -17.16
CA TYR A 174 13.50 -8.00 -18.40
C TYR A 174 13.82 -6.51 -18.56
N ASP A 175 12.89 -5.64 -18.18
CA ASP A 175 13.08 -4.19 -18.24
C ASP A 175 14.23 -3.70 -17.33
N PHE A 176 14.53 -4.42 -16.26
CA PHE A 176 15.70 -4.11 -15.44
C PHE A 176 17.00 -4.04 -16.28
N ALA A 177 17.11 -4.82 -17.34
CA ALA A 177 18.33 -4.83 -18.18
C ALA A 177 18.64 -3.46 -18.80
N SER A 178 17.63 -2.63 -19.05
CA SER A 178 17.77 -1.28 -19.61
C SER A 178 18.12 -0.22 -18.55
N LEU A 179 18.03 -0.54 -17.27
CA LEU A 179 18.33 0.39 -16.19
C LEU A 179 19.82 0.39 -15.84
N ARG A 180 20.31 1.52 -15.31
CA ARG A 180 21.72 1.69 -14.90
C ARG A 180 22.23 0.53 -14.01
N ASP A 181 21.42 0.11 -13.02
CA ASP A 181 21.77 -0.97 -12.09
C ASP A 181 21.06 -2.30 -12.43
N GLY A 182 20.65 -2.46 -13.68
CA GLY A 182 19.76 -3.53 -14.12
C GLY A 182 20.25 -4.94 -13.82
N ARG A 183 21.56 -5.23 -14.02
CA ARG A 183 22.15 -6.53 -13.67
C ARG A 183 22.07 -6.83 -12.16
N LEU A 184 22.23 -5.82 -11.33
CA LEU A 184 22.07 -5.95 -9.87
C LEU A 184 20.59 -6.25 -9.55
N LEU A 185 19.66 -5.49 -10.12
CA LEU A 185 18.22 -5.68 -9.90
C LEU A 185 17.75 -7.07 -10.33
N GLN A 186 18.23 -7.57 -11.48
CA GLN A 186 17.94 -8.94 -11.91
C GLN A 186 18.51 -9.99 -10.96
N ARG A 187 19.74 -9.79 -10.44
CA ARG A 187 20.28 -10.70 -9.42
C ARG A 187 19.47 -10.69 -8.13
N LEU A 188 19.03 -9.50 -7.67
CA LEU A 188 18.20 -9.37 -6.48
C LEU A 188 16.85 -10.05 -6.69
N ALA A 189 16.20 -9.83 -7.85
CA ALA A 189 14.95 -10.50 -8.20
C ALA A 189 15.07 -12.02 -8.18
N ARG A 190 16.10 -12.57 -8.85
CA ARG A 190 16.36 -14.03 -8.83
C ARG A 190 16.56 -14.57 -7.42
N ARG A 191 17.26 -13.83 -6.57
CA ARG A 191 17.52 -14.25 -5.18
C ARG A 191 16.25 -14.27 -4.33
N GLU A 192 15.36 -13.28 -4.53
CA GLU A 192 14.14 -13.12 -3.75
C GLU A 192 12.98 -13.96 -4.30
N ILE A 193 12.78 -13.98 -5.59
CA ILE A 193 11.68 -14.69 -6.24
C ILE A 193 12.00 -16.20 -6.38
N GLY A 194 13.23 -16.55 -6.75
CA GLY A 194 13.68 -17.94 -6.78
C GLY A 194 14.04 -18.43 -8.17
N GLY A 195 14.43 -17.54 -9.10
CA GLY A 195 14.81 -17.92 -10.46
C GLY A 195 14.61 -16.78 -11.43
N THR A 196 14.60 -17.09 -12.72
CA THR A 196 14.21 -16.15 -13.78
C THR A 196 12.76 -16.41 -14.20
N PRO A 197 12.11 -15.47 -14.92
CA PRO A 197 10.78 -15.74 -15.47
C PRO A 197 10.73 -16.97 -16.40
N ALA A 198 11.86 -17.29 -17.06
CA ALA A 198 11.95 -18.47 -17.91
C ALA A 198 12.11 -19.78 -17.13
N SER A 199 12.85 -19.76 -16.00
CA SER A 199 13.08 -20.96 -15.18
C SER A 199 11.98 -21.23 -14.14
N ASP A 200 11.26 -20.20 -13.74
CA ASP A 200 10.16 -20.30 -12.76
C ASP A 200 9.06 -19.27 -13.08
N PRO A 201 8.31 -19.48 -14.18
CA PRO A 201 7.31 -18.53 -14.64
C PRO A 201 6.20 -18.28 -13.59
N LEU A 202 5.74 -19.33 -12.93
CA LEU A 202 4.69 -19.25 -11.92
C LEU A 202 5.08 -18.34 -10.75
N ALA A 203 6.34 -18.36 -10.32
CA ALA A 203 6.80 -17.50 -9.22
C ALA A 203 6.73 -16.00 -9.56
N TYR A 204 6.80 -15.65 -10.84
CA TYR A 204 6.60 -14.29 -11.33
C TYR A 204 5.14 -13.96 -11.55
N GLU A 205 4.37 -14.87 -12.11
CA GLU A 205 2.93 -14.71 -12.37
C GLU A 205 2.15 -14.42 -11.10
N VAL A 206 2.34 -15.22 -10.05
CA VAL A 206 1.63 -15.03 -8.76
C VAL A 206 2.02 -13.73 -8.01
N ARG A 207 2.97 -12.98 -8.55
CA ARG A 207 3.40 -11.66 -8.05
C ARG A 207 2.96 -10.51 -8.95
N SER A 208 2.29 -10.83 -10.05
CA SER A 208 1.90 -9.88 -11.08
C SER A 208 0.41 -9.56 -10.98
N PRO A 209 0.02 -8.32 -10.65
CA PRO A 209 -1.38 -7.92 -10.66
C PRO A 209 -2.14 -8.24 -11.96
N ASP A 210 -1.47 -8.22 -13.11
CA ASP A 210 -2.05 -8.58 -14.41
C ASP A 210 -2.48 -10.06 -14.52
N HIS A 211 -1.96 -10.92 -13.64
CA HIS A 211 -2.42 -12.31 -13.51
C HIS A 211 -3.80 -12.42 -12.83
N TYR A 212 -4.25 -11.36 -12.17
CA TYR A 212 -5.46 -11.34 -11.33
C TYR A 212 -6.53 -10.36 -11.88
N ILE A 213 -6.60 -10.19 -13.20
CA ILE A 213 -7.54 -9.24 -13.83
C ILE A 213 -8.98 -9.52 -13.42
N GLU A 214 -9.42 -10.78 -13.52
CA GLU A 214 -10.77 -11.20 -13.15
C GLU A 214 -11.08 -10.87 -11.68
N GLN A 215 -10.17 -11.18 -10.76
CA GLN A 215 -10.34 -10.91 -9.33
C GLN A 215 -10.39 -9.41 -9.03
N ILE A 216 -9.57 -8.61 -9.71
CA ILE A 216 -9.55 -7.16 -9.56
C ILE A 216 -10.82 -6.54 -10.14
N ALA A 217 -11.27 -6.99 -11.31
CA ALA A 217 -12.46 -6.51 -11.98
C ALA A 217 -13.71 -6.76 -11.14
N ASN A 218 -13.87 -7.99 -10.63
CA ASN A 218 -15.03 -8.43 -9.87
C ASN A 218 -14.96 -8.11 -8.36
N ALA A 219 -13.98 -7.31 -7.91
CA ALA A 219 -13.81 -7.01 -6.49
C ALA A 219 -14.91 -6.10 -5.91
N ASP A 220 -15.64 -5.36 -6.75
CA ASP A 220 -16.60 -4.28 -6.37
C ASP A 220 -15.98 -3.24 -5.38
N VAL A 221 -14.69 -3.03 -5.48
CA VAL A 221 -13.93 -2.09 -4.65
C VAL A 221 -13.50 -0.89 -5.49
N PRO A 222 -13.73 0.36 -5.03
CA PRO A 222 -13.22 1.55 -5.71
C PRO A 222 -11.70 1.47 -5.88
N LEU A 223 -11.22 1.36 -7.11
CA LEU A 223 -9.80 1.31 -7.46
C LEU A 223 -9.38 2.60 -8.17
N GLN A 224 -8.29 3.21 -7.71
CA GLN A 224 -7.66 4.36 -8.35
C GLN A 224 -6.26 3.99 -8.81
N LEU A 225 -5.98 4.11 -10.11
CA LEU A 225 -4.67 3.92 -10.72
C LEU A 225 -4.08 5.28 -11.11
N TYR A 226 -2.84 5.51 -10.73
CA TYR A 226 -2.09 6.72 -11.06
C TYR A 226 -0.76 6.32 -11.68
N TRP A 227 -0.47 6.77 -12.90
CA TRP A 227 0.77 6.41 -13.58
C TRP A 227 1.33 7.55 -14.43
N SER A 228 2.65 7.56 -14.57
CA SER A 228 3.37 8.63 -15.27
C SER A 228 3.90 8.17 -16.62
N THR A 229 3.70 8.99 -17.64
CA THR A 229 4.33 8.81 -18.95
C THR A 229 5.83 9.16 -18.96
N ARG A 230 6.35 9.73 -17.86
CA ARG A 230 7.78 10.06 -17.67
C ARG A 230 8.43 9.25 -16.56
N ASP A 231 7.87 8.11 -16.21
CA ASP A 231 8.49 7.20 -15.25
C ASP A 231 9.80 6.65 -15.83
N ARG A 232 10.89 6.80 -15.05
CA ARG A 232 12.23 6.31 -15.43
C ARG A 232 12.63 5.04 -14.67
N VAL A 233 11.78 4.57 -13.79
CA VAL A 233 11.97 3.34 -13.02
C VAL A 233 11.15 2.21 -13.62
N ILE A 234 9.87 2.46 -13.91
CA ILE A 234 9.01 1.58 -14.71
C ILE A 234 8.79 2.33 -16.03
N THR A 235 9.63 2.04 -17.02
CA THR A 235 9.80 2.88 -18.21
C THR A 235 8.63 2.83 -19.18
N ASP A 236 7.75 1.86 -19.05
CA ASP A 236 6.58 1.70 -19.89
C ASP A 236 5.31 1.47 -19.05
N GLN A 237 4.94 2.47 -18.25
CA GLN A 237 3.71 2.45 -17.46
C GLN A 237 2.45 2.29 -18.30
N ARG A 238 2.49 2.72 -19.57
CA ARG A 238 1.36 2.52 -20.49
C ARG A 238 1.10 1.04 -20.73
N ALA A 239 2.13 0.26 -20.98
CA ALA A 239 2.03 -1.17 -21.23
C ALA A 239 2.00 -2.02 -19.94
N GLU A 240 2.19 -1.41 -18.78
CA GLU A 240 1.93 -2.01 -17.47
C GLU A 240 0.59 -1.52 -16.92
N THR A 241 0.55 -0.43 -16.21
CA THR A 241 -0.67 0.07 -15.53
C THR A 241 -1.80 0.44 -16.50
N GLY A 242 -1.46 1.06 -17.65
CA GLY A 242 -2.47 1.42 -18.66
C GLY A 242 -3.16 0.20 -19.24
N LEU A 243 -2.40 -0.86 -19.55
CA LEU A 243 -2.95 -2.10 -20.08
C LEU A 243 -3.78 -2.85 -19.03
N LEU A 244 -3.30 -2.92 -17.77
CA LEU A 244 -4.09 -3.45 -16.66
C LEU A 244 -5.46 -2.77 -16.56
N ALA A 245 -5.52 -1.43 -16.67
CA ALA A 245 -6.77 -0.69 -16.59
C ALA A 245 -7.76 -1.05 -17.72
N ILE A 246 -7.23 -1.28 -18.93
CA ILE A 246 -8.03 -1.73 -20.08
C ILE A 246 -8.56 -3.14 -19.85
N ASP A 247 -7.70 -4.06 -19.42
CA ASP A 247 -8.08 -5.45 -19.27
C ASP A 247 -9.10 -5.63 -18.13
N VAL A 248 -8.96 -4.88 -17.03
CA VAL A 248 -9.98 -4.83 -15.96
C VAL A 248 -11.35 -4.37 -16.50
N ARG A 249 -11.37 -3.27 -17.31
CA ARG A 249 -12.63 -2.79 -17.90
C ARG A 249 -13.18 -3.68 -19.01
N ARG A 250 -12.33 -4.50 -19.64
CA ARG A 250 -12.77 -5.49 -20.62
C ARG A 250 -13.44 -6.67 -19.93
N ASP A 251 -12.93 -7.08 -18.78
CA ASP A 251 -13.47 -8.16 -17.97
C ASP A 251 -14.79 -7.74 -17.30
N ASP A 252 -14.80 -6.57 -16.65
CA ASP A 252 -16.00 -5.95 -16.09
C ASP A 252 -16.10 -4.46 -16.49
N PRO A 253 -16.99 -4.12 -17.44
CA PRO A 253 -17.24 -2.73 -17.87
C PRO A 253 -17.76 -1.81 -16.76
N ASP A 254 -18.39 -2.37 -15.72
CA ASP A 254 -18.94 -1.64 -14.57
C ASP A 254 -17.95 -1.56 -13.39
N ALA A 255 -16.74 -2.11 -13.54
CA ALA A 255 -15.71 -2.05 -12.53
C ALA A 255 -15.47 -0.60 -12.04
N ARG A 256 -15.46 -0.41 -10.72
CA ARG A 256 -15.29 0.90 -10.09
C ARG A 256 -13.84 1.36 -10.16
N LEU A 257 -13.36 1.56 -11.39
CA LEU A 257 -11.97 1.90 -11.70
C LEU A 257 -11.84 3.34 -12.20
N TRP A 258 -10.94 4.10 -11.60
CA TRP A 258 -10.46 5.40 -12.08
C TRP A 258 -9.00 5.30 -12.48
N ASP A 259 -8.68 5.72 -13.69
CA ASP A 259 -7.36 5.67 -14.30
C ASP A 259 -6.90 7.10 -14.63
N PHE A 260 -5.73 7.48 -14.09
CA PHE A 260 -5.19 8.83 -14.16
C PHE A 260 -3.73 8.81 -14.58
N THR A 261 -3.40 9.67 -15.53
CA THR A 261 -2.03 9.84 -16.00
C THR A 261 -1.53 11.28 -15.89
N GLY A 262 -0.22 11.42 -15.94
CA GLY A 262 0.48 12.70 -16.02
C GLY A 262 1.97 12.52 -16.29
N GLU A 263 2.74 13.56 -16.02
CA GLU A 263 4.16 13.62 -16.32
C GLU A 263 4.95 13.92 -15.04
N TRP A 264 5.21 12.91 -14.23
CA TRP A 264 5.98 13.05 -12.98
C TRP A 264 7.09 12.00 -12.89
N GLN A 265 7.99 12.17 -11.94
CA GLN A 265 8.99 11.16 -11.62
C GLN A 265 8.34 10.04 -10.81
N HIS A 266 8.86 8.83 -10.95
CA HIS A 266 8.35 7.62 -10.29
C HIS A 266 7.89 7.85 -8.86
N THR A 267 6.63 7.59 -8.57
CA THR A 267 5.92 7.76 -7.30
C THR A 267 5.98 9.17 -6.67
N ALA A 268 6.41 10.18 -7.40
CA ALA A 268 6.57 11.53 -6.85
C ALA A 268 5.27 12.14 -6.33
N GLU A 269 4.13 11.72 -6.89
CA GLU A 269 2.82 12.24 -6.52
C GLU A 269 2.21 11.58 -5.29
N MET A 270 2.74 10.44 -4.85
CA MET A 270 2.33 9.77 -3.60
C MET A 270 2.94 10.46 -2.38
N ARG A 271 2.64 11.74 -2.18
CA ARG A 271 3.10 12.55 -1.04
C ARG A 271 2.03 13.53 -0.58
N ALA A 272 1.99 13.83 0.71
CA ALA A 272 1.11 14.85 1.29
C ALA A 272 1.24 16.21 0.60
N SER A 273 2.47 16.60 0.22
CA SER A 273 2.77 17.86 -0.47
C SER A 273 2.48 17.84 -1.98
N ARG A 274 1.97 16.73 -2.52
CA ARG A 274 1.67 16.53 -3.94
C ARG A 274 0.19 16.16 -4.13
N ARG A 275 -0.09 15.07 -4.89
CA ARG A 275 -1.46 14.69 -5.26
C ARG A 275 -2.04 13.53 -4.44
N LEU A 276 -1.31 12.96 -3.46
CA LEU A 276 -1.87 11.97 -2.54
C LEU A 276 -3.18 12.47 -1.86
N PRO A 277 -3.31 13.75 -1.43
CA PRO A 277 -4.57 14.26 -0.90
C PRO A 277 -5.75 14.07 -1.87
N ARG A 278 -5.55 14.20 -3.19
CA ARG A 278 -6.62 14.01 -4.18
C ARG A 278 -7.17 12.58 -4.19
N ALA A 279 -6.32 11.58 -3.99
CA ALA A 279 -6.76 10.19 -3.86
C ALA A 279 -7.60 9.98 -2.58
N LEU A 280 -7.19 10.61 -1.48
CA LEU A 280 -7.89 10.56 -0.19
C LEU A 280 -9.25 11.30 -0.24
N GLU A 281 -9.31 12.44 -0.93
CA GLU A 281 -10.55 13.19 -1.16
C GLU A 281 -11.58 12.35 -1.93
N ARG A 282 -11.14 11.55 -2.94
CA ARG A 282 -12.02 10.62 -3.68
C ARG A 282 -12.54 9.46 -2.83
N PHE A 283 -11.81 9.07 -1.81
CA PHE A 283 -12.27 8.07 -0.83
C PHE A 283 -13.08 8.67 0.31
N GLY A 284 -13.27 10.01 0.35
CA GLY A 284 -13.92 10.69 1.45
C GLY A 284 -13.14 10.66 2.78
N LEU A 285 -11.80 10.44 2.69
CA LEU A 285 -10.89 10.49 3.83
C LEU A 285 -10.40 11.91 4.12
N LEU A 286 -10.51 12.80 3.14
CA LEU A 286 -10.29 14.23 3.27
C LEU A 286 -11.50 14.98 2.67
N PRO A 287 -11.82 16.18 3.15
CA PRO A 287 -12.78 17.04 2.50
C PRO A 287 -12.25 17.45 1.13
N TRP A 288 -13.12 17.47 0.12
CA TRP A 288 -12.74 17.93 -1.22
C TRP A 288 -12.29 19.40 -1.17
N ARG A 289 -11.12 19.67 -1.77
CA ARG A 289 -10.57 21.02 -1.90
C ARG A 289 -10.28 21.32 -3.34
N ASP A 290 -10.77 22.41 -3.85
CA ASP A 290 -10.42 22.91 -5.18
C ASP A 290 -9.06 23.61 -5.11
N VAL A 291 -8.00 22.85 -5.42
CA VAL A 291 -6.61 23.33 -5.43
C VAL A 291 -6.08 23.23 -6.84
N PRO A 292 -5.78 24.38 -7.50
CA PRO A 292 -5.24 24.38 -8.85
C PRO A 292 -4.02 23.48 -9.02
N GLY A 293 -3.97 22.71 -10.11
CA GLY A 293 -2.86 21.79 -10.42
C GLY A 293 -2.84 20.50 -9.60
N ARG A 294 -3.80 20.26 -8.72
CA ARG A 294 -3.89 19.00 -7.93
C ARG A 294 -4.57 17.88 -8.71
N ASP A 295 -5.31 18.19 -9.76
CA ASP A 295 -6.02 17.17 -10.53
C ASP A 295 -5.10 16.39 -11.45
N PHE A 296 -5.35 15.10 -11.54
CA PHE A 296 -4.76 14.20 -12.51
C PHE A 296 -5.54 14.26 -13.83
N ARG A 297 -4.85 14.10 -14.95
CA ARG A 297 -5.50 13.88 -16.23
C ARG A 297 -6.15 12.50 -16.21
N ARG A 298 -7.46 12.45 -16.46
CA ARG A 298 -8.17 11.16 -16.63
C ARG A 298 -7.78 10.57 -18.00
N VAL A 299 -7.47 9.29 -18.03
CA VAL A 299 -7.17 8.58 -19.28
C VAL A 299 -8.48 8.12 -19.92
N PRO A 300 -8.75 8.49 -21.18
CA PRO A 300 -9.87 7.89 -21.92
C PRO A 300 -9.65 6.38 -22.10
N VAL A 301 -10.72 5.59 -22.04
CA VAL A 301 -10.67 4.12 -22.17
C VAL A 301 -10.01 3.65 -23.49
N THR A 302 -10.04 4.51 -24.53
CA THR A 302 -9.51 4.20 -25.86
C THR A 302 -8.07 4.66 -26.10
N SER A 303 -7.38 5.20 -25.11
CA SER A 303 -6.10 5.92 -25.31
C SER A 303 -4.83 5.11 -24.99
N VAL A 304 -4.92 3.78 -24.91
CA VAL A 304 -3.75 2.90 -24.66
C VAL A 304 -3.49 1.99 -25.86
#